data_54f1561a68e8c5e455f24cae438053bc
#
_entry.id   54f1561a68e8c5e455f24cae438053bc
#
_cell.length_a   1.000
_cell.length_b   1.000
_cell.length_c   1.000
_cell.angle_alpha   90.00
_cell.angle_beta   90.00
_cell.angle_gamma   90.00
#
_symmetry.space_group_name_H-M   'P 1'
#
loop_
_entity.id
_entity.type
_entity.pdbx_description
1 polymer ?
#
loop_
_entity_poly.entity_id
_entity_poly.type
_entity_poly.pdbx_seq_one_letter_code
_entity_poly.pdbx_strand_id
1 'polypeptide(L)'
;MQIEAVKAAYRRYARFYDAVFGPVLQPGRRALLERLELKPGERVLEVGVGTGISLPLYPRGVRITGIDVSREMLEKARERVARRRLENVEALLEMDAEHMNFPDASFDKVVAMYVVSVVARPAKLIEELHRVCKPHGEIFIVNHFRSDNRFIGAVEKALSGFSSQLGFHPDFDLREVLPDYQAGDVARVNLFQKVVRLRNGVSHKL
;
A
#
# COMPACT_ATOMS: atom_id res chain seq x y z
N MET A 1 0.54 3.04 -17.18
CA MET A 1 0.87 1.60 -17.38
C MET A 1 -0.44 0.84 -17.51
N GLN A 2 -0.56 -0.15 -18.41
CA GLN A 2 -1.84 -0.87 -18.54
C GLN A 2 -1.95 -1.90 -17.41
N ILE A 3 -3.10 -1.97 -16.74
CA ILE A 3 -3.44 -2.92 -15.67
C ILE A 3 -3.08 -4.38 -16.04
N GLU A 4 -3.27 -4.76 -17.31
CA GLU A 4 -2.93 -6.09 -17.81
C GLU A 4 -1.42 -6.41 -17.77
N ALA A 5 -0.56 -5.41 -17.97
CA ALA A 5 0.88 -5.60 -17.86
C ALA A 5 1.31 -5.84 -16.40
N VAL A 6 0.67 -5.14 -15.46
CA VAL A 6 0.88 -5.34 -14.01
C VAL A 6 0.42 -6.74 -13.59
N LYS A 7 -0.78 -7.16 -14.00
CA LYS A 7 -1.29 -8.51 -13.75
C LYS A 7 -0.37 -9.60 -14.30
N ALA A 8 0.12 -9.43 -15.53
CA ALA A 8 1.02 -10.41 -16.16
C ALA A 8 2.37 -10.51 -15.44
N ALA A 9 2.95 -9.39 -14.99
CA ALA A 9 4.18 -9.39 -14.19
C ALA A 9 3.97 -10.11 -12.85
N TYR A 10 2.91 -9.77 -12.12
CA TYR A 10 2.61 -10.41 -10.82
C TYR A 10 2.32 -11.90 -10.95
N ARG A 11 1.62 -12.36 -12.00
CA ARG A 11 1.39 -13.77 -12.29
C ARG A 11 2.70 -14.56 -12.41
N ARG A 12 3.68 -13.99 -13.08
CA ARG A 12 5.00 -14.62 -13.30
C ARG A 12 5.83 -14.72 -12.02
N TYR A 13 5.74 -13.70 -11.13
CA TYR A 13 6.56 -13.60 -9.93
C TYR A 13 5.86 -14.06 -8.64
N ALA A 14 4.55 -14.32 -8.67
CA ALA A 14 3.77 -14.66 -7.48
C ALA A 14 4.37 -15.81 -6.64
N ARG A 15 5.06 -16.79 -7.28
CA ARG A 15 5.68 -17.91 -6.57
C ARG A 15 6.91 -17.53 -5.76
N PHE A 16 7.66 -16.52 -6.21
CA PHE A 16 8.90 -16.08 -5.59
C PHE A 16 8.80 -14.71 -4.92
N TYR A 17 7.63 -14.06 -5.06
CA TYR A 17 7.40 -12.69 -4.60
C TYR A 17 7.76 -12.52 -3.13
N ASP A 18 7.28 -13.41 -2.27
CA ASP A 18 7.52 -13.34 -0.83
C ASP A 18 8.99 -13.57 -0.46
N ALA A 19 9.69 -14.42 -1.21
CA ALA A 19 11.11 -14.72 -0.94
C ALA A 19 12.03 -13.57 -1.36
N VAL A 20 11.68 -12.89 -2.48
CA VAL A 20 12.51 -11.80 -3.05
C VAL A 20 12.16 -10.45 -2.43
N PHE A 21 10.87 -10.09 -2.43
CA PHE A 21 10.41 -8.78 -1.96
C PHE A 21 9.99 -8.75 -0.50
N GLY A 22 9.70 -9.92 0.10
CA GLY A 22 9.34 -10.02 1.51
C GLY A 22 10.36 -9.32 2.41
N PRO A 23 11.63 -9.75 2.46
CA PRO A 23 12.64 -9.18 3.34
C PRO A 23 12.92 -7.70 3.07
N VAL A 24 12.95 -7.28 1.79
CA VAL A 24 13.25 -5.89 1.37
C VAL A 24 12.14 -4.92 1.78
N LEU A 25 10.87 -5.35 1.66
CA LEU A 25 9.71 -4.49 1.93
C LEU A 25 9.21 -4.61 3.39
N GLN A 26 9.67 -5.60 4.15
CA GLN A 26 9.23 -5.85 5.52
C GLN A 26 9.48 -4.69 6.50
N PRO A 27 10.62 -3.97 6.46
CA PRO A 27 10.83 -2.83 7.35
C PRO A 27 9.76 -1.75 7.21
N GLY A 28 9.38 -1.41 5.97
CA GLY A 28 8.33 -0.43 5.70
C GLY A 28 6.95 -0.88 6.18
N ARG A 29 6.61 -2.17 5.97
CA ARG A 29 5.35 -2.75 6.49
C ARG A 29 5.25 -2.66 8.01
N ARG A 30 6.31 -3.08 8.71
CA ARG A 30 6.36 -3.00 10.18
C ARG A 30 6.26 -1.57 10.67
N ALA A 31 7.06 -0.67 10.11
CA ALA A 31 7.07 0.72 10.49
C ALA A 31 5.72 1.42 10.27
N LEU A 32 4.98 1.03 9.22
CA LEU A 32 3.63 1.52 8.99
C LEU A 32 2.67 0.96 10.02
N LEU A 33 2.66 -0.35 10.24
CA LEU A 33 1.73 -1.01 11.17
C LEU A 33 1.91 -0.55 12.62
N GLU A 34 3.14 -0.28 13.06
CA GLU A 34 3.44 0.30 14.38
C GLU A 34 2.85 1.72 14.57
N ARG A 35 2.64 2.45 13.45
CA ARG A 35 2.08 3.81 13.46
C ARG A 35 0.57 3.88 13.32
N LEU A 36 -0.08 2.76 13.02
CA LEU A 36 -1.53 2.75 12.78
C LEU A 36 -2.36 3.07 14.04
N GLU A 37 -1.80 2.86 15.25
CA GLU A 37 -2.53 3.10 16.51
C GLU A 37 -3.94 2.47 16.48
N LEU A 38 -4.01 1.21 16.08
CA LEU A 38 -5.26 0.48 15.86
C LEU A 38 -6.03 0.22 17.13
N LYS A 39 -7.34 0.49 17.12
CA LYS A 39 -8.25 0.21 18.22
C LYS A 39 -9.10 -1.03 17.91
N PRO A 40 -9.48 -1.81 18.93
CA PRO A 40 -10.40 -2.93 18.76
C PRO A 40 -11.70 -2.50 18.10
N GLY A 41 -12.15 -3.29 17.12
CA GLY A 41 -13.37 -3.03 16.35
C GLY A 41 -13.20 -2.12 15.13
N GLU A 42 -12.05 -1.44 14.97
CA GLU A 42 -11.79 -0.61 13.77
C GLU A 42 -11.78 -1.45 12.49
N ARG A 43 -12.40 -0.89 11.46
CA ARG A 43 -12.41 -1.46 10.11
C ARG A 43 -11.24 -0.89 9.32
N VAL A 44 -10.36 -1.79 8.87
CA VAL A 44 -9.16 -1.46 8.10
C VAL A 44 -9.31 -1.97 6.68
N LEU A 45 -9.08 -1.10 5.70
CA LEU A 45 -8.90 -1.49 4.31
C LEU A 45 -7.41 -1.55 3.99
N GLU A 46 -6.92 -2.69 3.53
CA GLU A 46 -5.58 -2.82 2.94
C GLU A 46 -5.69 -2.88 1.43
N VAL A 47 -5.20 -1.85 0.75
CA VAL A 47 -5.18 -1.71 -0.70
C VAL A 47 -3.88 -2.28 -1.23
N GLY A 48 -3.97 -3.18 -2.23
CA GLY A 48 -2.83 -3.93 -2.75
C GLY A 48 -2.30 -4.95 -1.75
N VAL A 49 -3.21 -5.74 -1.16
CA VAL A 49 -2.86 -6.73 -0.11
C VAL A 49 -1.89 -7.82 -0.61
N GLY A 50 -1.80 -8.03 -1.92
CA GLY A 50 -0.92 -8.99 -2.56
C GLY A 50 -1.10 -10.41 -2.02
N THR A 51 0.00 -11.04 -1.62
CA THR A 51 0.01 -12.38 -1.00
C THR A 51 -0.40 -12.38 0.47
N GLY A 52 -0.82 -11.24 1.01
CA GLY A 52 -1.26 -11.08 2.41
C GLY A 52 -0.14 -11.19 3.44
N ILE A 53 1.10 -10.85 3.07
CA ILE A 53 2.27 -10.99 3.97
C ILE A 53 2.19 -10.06 5.19
N SER A 54 1.44 -8.97 5.11
CA SER A 54 1.13 -8.00 6.18
C SER A 54 0.05 -8.49 7.13
N LEU A 55 -0.92 -9.27 6.65
CA LEU A 55 -2.13 -9.65 7.40
C LEU A 55 -1.85 -10.26 8.79
N PRO A 56 -0.83 -11.14 8.98
CA PRO A 56 -0.50 -11.68 10.29
C PRO A 56 0.06 -10.66 11.29
N LEU A 57 0.41 -9.46 10.83
CA LEU A 57 1.01 -8.42 11.67
C LEU A 57 -0.04 -7.50 12.31
N TYR A 58 -1.27 -7.54 11.83
CA TYR A 58 -2.37 -6.77 12.42
C TYR A 58 -2.84 -7.38 13.75
N PRO A 59 -3.25 -6.53 14.71
CA PRO A 59 -3.89 -7.01 15.94
C PRO A 59 -5.18 -7.78 15.63
N ARG A 60 -5.46 -8.82 16.40
CA ARG A 60 -6.68 -9.65 16.18
C ARG A 60 -7.98 -8.91 16.46
N GLY A 61 -7.94 -7.80 17.20
CA GLY A 61 -9.13 -7.01 17.56
C GLY A 61 -9.67 -6.12 16.45
N VAL A 62 -8.97 -5.97 15.31
CA VAL A 62 -9.42 -5.16 14.17
C VAL A 62 -10.07 -6.03 13.09
N ARG A 63 -10.85 -5.41 12.21
CA ARG A 63 -11.57 -6.06 11.10
C ARG A 63 -10.94 -5.64 9.79
N ILE A 64 -10.38 -6.60 9.04
CA ILE A 64 -9.58 -6.32 7.86
C ILE A 64 -10.32 -6.72 6.59
N THR A 65 -10.40 -5.79 5.65
CA THR A 65 -10.72 -6.06 4.25
C THR A 65 -9.49 -5.81 3.41
N GLY A 66 -9.07 -6.77 2.59
CA GLY A 66 -7.97 -6.63 1.65
C GLY A 66 -8.46 -6.61 0.21
N ILE A 67 -7.90 -5.73 -0.63
CA ILE A 67 -8.15 -5.74 -2.07
C ILE A 67 -6.85 -5.88 -2.85
N ASP A 68 -6.91 -6.55 -3.98
CA ASP A 68 -5.84 -6.62 -4.97
C ASP A 68 -6.43 -6.84 -6.37
N VAL A 69 -5.73 -6.39 -7.39
CA VAL A 69 -6.14 -6.57 -8.80
C VAL A 69 -5.79 -7.96 -9.33
N SER A 70 -4.88 -8.68 -8.65
CA SER A 70 -4.40 -10.01 -9.04
C SER A 70 -5.10 -11.09 -8.24
N ARG A 71 -5.87 -11.91 -8.94
CA ARG A 71 -6.52 -13.09 -8.38
C ARG A 71 -5.51 -14.10 -7.82
N GLU A 72 -4.40 -14.28 -8.51
CA GLU A 72 -3.34 -15.22 -8.11
C GLU A 72 -2.68 -14.80 -6.79
N MET A 73 -2.50 -13.48 -6.56
CA MET A 73 -2.01 -12.95 -5.29
C MET A 73 -3.02 -13.19 -4.17
N LEU A 74 -4.30 -12.94 -4.45
CA LEU A 74 -5.38 -13.15 -3.47
C LEU A 74 -5.56 -14.62 -3.10
N GLU A 75 -5.34 -15.56 -4.02
CA GLU A 75 -5.36 -17.00 -3.70
C GLU A 75 -4.30 -17.33 -2.64
N LYS A 76 -3.08 -16.81 -2.78
CA LYS A 76 -2.01 -16.97 -1.77
C LYS A 76 -2.34 -16.27 -0.45
N ALA A 77 -2.97 -15.10 -0.52
CA ALA A 77 -3.45 -14.41 0.68
C ALA A 77 -4.49 -15.26 1.42
N ARG A 78 -5.46 -15.86 0.72
CA ARG A 78 -6.47 -16.77 1.32
C ARG A 78 -5.83 -18.00 1.94
N GLU A 79 -4.86 -18.63 1.26
CA GLU A 79 -4.08 -19.74 1.82
C GLU A 79 -3.36 -19.35 3.11
N ARG A 80 -2.78 -18.13 3.16
CA ARG A 80 -2.12 -17.59 4.35
C ARG A 80 -3.10 -17.34 5.48
N VAL A 81 -4.26 -16.73 5.19
CA VAL A 81 -5.34 -16.49 6.16
C VAL A 81 -5.79 -17.81 6.79
N ALA A 82 -6.06 -18.83 5.97
CA ALA A 82 -6.47 -20.16 6.44
C ALA A 82 -5.38 -20.81 7.30
N ARG A 83 -4.13 -20.87 6.79
CA ARG A 83 -3.00 -21.49 7.50
C ARG A 83 -2.68 -20.82 8.83
N ARG A 84 -2.81 -19.49 8.92
CA ARG A 84 -2.52 -18.70 10.11
C ARG A 84 -3.73 -18.47 11.00
N ARG A 85 -4.92 -18.95 10.59
CA ARG A 85 -6.20 -18.78 11.29
C ARG A 85 -6.45 -17.30 11.63
N LEU A 86 -6.40 -16.44 10.59
CA LEU A 86 -6.60 -15.00 10.74
C LEU A 86 -8.09 -14.68 10.65
N GLU A 87 -8.81 -14.90 11.75
CA GLU A 87 -10.28 -14.72 11.84
C GLU A 87 -10.73 -13.26 11.72
N ASN A 88 -9.79 -12.33 11.92
CA ASN A 88 -10.02 -10.89 11.77
C ASN A 88 -9.96 -10.39 10.32
N VAL A 89 -9.63 -11.24 9.35
CA VAL A 89 -9.71 -10.91 7.92
C VAL A 89 -11.11 -11.26 7.41
N GLU A 90 -11.94 -10.24 7.21
CA GLU A 90 -13.35 -10.42 6.80
C GLU A 90 -13.51 -10.74 5.33
N ALA A 91 -12.70 -10.10 4.47
CA ALA A 91 -12.79 -10.28 3.03
C ALA A 91 -11.44 -10.06 2.32
N LEU A 92 -11.24 -10.81 1.23
CA LEU A 92 -10.16 -10.62 0.26
C LEU A 92 -10.80 -10.58 -1.13
N LEU A 93 -10.84 -9.37 -1.75
CA LEU A 93 -11.61 -9.08 -2.94
C LEU A 93 -10.72 -8.71 -4.12
N GLU A 94 -11.01 -9.28 -5.29
CA GLU A 94 -10.41 -8.83 -6.53
C GLU A 94 -11.05 -7.49 -6.93
N MET A 95 -10.26 -6.42 -6.94
CA MET A 95 -10.76 -5.07 -7.13
C MET A 95 -9.65 -4.12 -7.63
N ASP A 96 -10.03 -3.20 -8.54
CA ASP A 96 -9.17 -2.11 -8.96
C ASP A 96 -9.15 -1.01 -7.89
N ALA A 97 -7.96 -0.67 -7.41
CA ALA A 97 -7.76 0.38 -6.41
C ALA A 97 -8.11 1.79 -6.93
N GLU A 98 -8.14 1.99 -8.25
CA GLU A 98 -8.53 3.26 -8.85
C GLU A 98 -10.06 3.41 -9.00
N HIS A 99 -10.84 2.33 -8.74
CA HIS A 99 -12.31 2.30 -8.82
C HIS A 99 -12.86 1.30 -7.80
N MET A 100 -12.86 1.69 -6.53
CA MET A 100 -13.29 0.80 -5.45
C MET A 100 -14.81 0.73 -5.34
N ASN A 101 -15.35 -0.49 -5.34
CA ASN A 101 -16.78 -0.72 -5.15
C ASN A 101 -17.14 -0.82 -3.65
N PHE A 102 -16.77 0.22 -2.89
CA PHE A 102 -17.19 0.41 -1.50
C PHE A 102 -17.96 1.71 -1.37
N PRO A 103 -18.94 1.80 -0.46
CA PRO A 103 -19.58 3.07 -0.10
C PRO A 103 -18.53 4.06 0.45
N ASP A 104 -18.85 5.35 0.34
CA ASP A 104 -18.06 6.40 0.96
C ASP A 104 -17.97 6.19 2.47
N ALA A 105 -16.89 6.64 3.10
CA ALA A 105 -16.71 6.62 4.54
C ALA A 105 -16.91 5.22 5.18
N SER A 106 -16.41 4.15 4.53
CA SER A 106 -16.61 2.76 4.97
C SER A 106 -15.58 2.28 6.00
N PHE A 107 -14.37 2.87 6.02
CA PHE A 107 -13.25 2.36 6.80
C PHE A 107 -12.68 3.41 7.76
N ASP A 108 -12.28 2.97 8.96
CA ASP A 108 -11.67 3.83 9.97
C ASP A 108 -10.20 4.12 9.61
N LYS A 109 -9.52 3.14 9.04
CA LYS A 109 -8.15 3.24 8.55
C LYS A 109 -8.06 2.67 7.13
N VAL A 110 -7.32 3.34 6.27
CA VAL A 110 -7.02 2.87 4.92
C VAL A 110 -5.51 2.79 4.75
N VAL A 111 -5.02 1.65 4.30
CA VAL A 111 -3.59 1.36 4.19
C VAL A 111 -3.26 1.00 2.75
N ALA A 112 -2.26 1.67 2.16
CA ALA A 112 -1.73 1.37 0.84
C ALA A 112 -0.22 1.11 0.92
N MET A 113 0.18 -0.17 0.78
CA MET A 113 1.58 -0.56 0.89
C MET A 113 2.15 -0.90 -0.49
N TYR A 114 3.04 -0.02 -1.00
CA TYR A 114 3.75 -0.21 -2.28
C TYR A 114 2.84 -0.26 -3.51
N VAL A 115 1.67 0.37 -3.44
CA VAL A 115 0.66 0.39 -4.50
C VAL A 115 0.79 1.62 -5.39
N VAL A 116 1.09 2.78 -4.80
CA VAL A 116 1.08 4.07 -5.50
C VAL A 116 2.01 4.08 -6.72
N SER A 117 3.14 3.38 -6.65
CA SER A 117 4.13 3.29 -7.74
C SER A 117 3.76 2.30 -8.86
N VAL A 118 2.70 1.50 -8.69
CA VAL A 118 2.31 0.45 -9.65
C VAL A 118 0.94 0.68 -10.31
N VAL A 119 0.16 1.63 -9.82
CA VAL A 119 -1.13 2.01 -10.43
C VAL A 119 -0.92 2.92 -11.65
N ALA A 120 -1.91 2.93 -12.54
CA ALA A 120 -1.84 3.74 -13.75
C ALA A 120 -2.08 5.24 -13.47
N ARG A 121 -2.96 5.55 -12.52
CA ARG A 121 -3.38 6.91 -12.16
C ARG A 121 -3.30 7.12 -10.66
N PRO A 122 -2.11 7.43 -10.12
CA PRO A 122 -1.91 7.63 -8.68
C PRO A 122 -2.87 8.65 -8.03
N ALA A 123 -3.18 9.75 -8.74
CA ALA A 123 -4.14 10.74 -8.25
C ALA A 123 -5.52 10.12 -8.03
N LYS A 124 -5.98 9.25 -8.95
CA LYS A 124 -7.28 8.57 -8.79
C LYS A 124 -7.29 7.59 -7.63
N LEU A 125 -6.18 6.88 -7.43
CA LEU A 125 -6.02 6.06 -6.22
C LEU A 125 -6.18 6.91 -4.96
N ILE A 126 -5.50 8.05 -4.86
CA ILE A 126 -5.59 8.93 -3.69
C ILE A 126 -7.02 9.43 -3.45
N GLU A 127 -7.74 9.83 -4.51
CA GLU A 127 -9.17 10.20 -4.41
C GLU A 127 -9.99 9.06 -3.82
N GLU A 128 -9.80 7.83 -4.29
CA GLU A 128 -10.51 6.65 -3.80
C GLU A 128 -10.15 6.31 -2.33
N LEU A 129 -8.87 6.43 -1.94
CA LEU A 129 -8.45 6.24 -0.55
C LEU A 129 -9.18 7.23 0.37
N HIS A 130 -9.27 8.50 -0.03
CA HIS A 130 -10.00 9.52 0.72
C HIS A 130 -11.51 9.25 0.75
N ARG A 131 -12.11 8.86 -0.37
CA ARG A 131 -13.55 8.60 -0.48
C ARG A 131 -13.99 7.46 0.45
N VAL A 132 -13.26 6.35 0.47
CA VAL A 132 -13.64 5.18 1.27
C VAL A 132 -13.25 5.31 2.75
N CYS A 133 -12.34 6.22 3.08
CA CYS A 133 -11.96 6.51 4.46
C CYS A 133 -13.01 7.41 5.13
N LYS A 134 -13.39 7.07 6.36
CA LYS A 134 -14.34 7.88 7.15
C LYS A 134 -13.82 9.30 7.39
N PRO A 135 -14.71 10.29 7.58
CA PRO A 135 -14.31 11.57 8.15
C PRO A 135 -13.55 11.35 9.47
N HIS A 136 -12.44 12.05 9.63
CA HIS A 136 -11.49 11.87 10.77
C HIS A 136 -10.78 10.51 10.83
N GLY A 137 -11.01 9.63 9.85
CA GLY A 137 -10.22 8.43 9.65
C GLY A 137 -8.81 8.77 9.15
N GLU A 138 -7.97 7.77 9.05
CA GLU A 138 -6.57 7.97 8.67
C GLU A 138 -6.17 7.08 7.51
N ILE A 139 -5.39 7.66 6.60
CA ILE A 139 -4.84 6.98 5.44
C ILE A 139 -3.33 6.85 5.65
N PHE A 140 -2.81 5.67 5.49
CA PHE A 140 -1.39 5.37 5.60
C PHE A 140 -0.85 4.81 4.29
N ILE A 141 0.21 5.43 3.80
CA ILE A 141 0.86 5.03 2.56
C ILE A 141 2.33 4.73 2.87
N VAL A 142 2.80 3.55 2.50
CA VAL A 142 4.23 3.26 2.46
C VAL A 142 4.64 2.95 1.03
N ASN A 143 5.70 3.60 0.59
CA ASN A 143 6.26 3.37 -0.74
C ASN A 143 7.77 3.63 -0.77
N HIS A 144 8.40 3.22 -1.87
CA HIS A 144 9.72 3.73 -2.24
C HIS A 144 9.52 5.10 -2.88
N PHE A 145 10.08 6.13 -2.27
CA PHE A 145 10.07 7.47 -2.81
C PHE A 145 11.50 7.85 -3.18
N ARG A 146 11.65 8.66 -4.21
CA ARG A 146 12.94 9.19 -4.65
C ARG A 146 13.71 9.75 -3.46
N SER A 147 14.97 9.35 -3.36
CA SER A 147 15.84 9.89 -2.32
C SER A 147 16.37 11.26 -2.72
N ASP A 148 16.31 12.24 -1.81
CA ASP A 148 16.94 13.54 -1.99
C ASP A 148 18.48 13.46 -1.99
N ASN A 149 19.06 12.29 -1.72
CA ASN A 149 20.48 12.04 -1.72
C ASN A 149 20.99 11.67 -3.11
N ARG A 150 21.88 12.52 -3.69
CA ARG A 150 22.44 12.36 -5.05
C ARG A 150 23.14 11.01 -5.29
N PHE A 151 23.78 10.43 -4.27
CA PHE A 151 24.43 9.11 -4.37
C PHE A 151 23.42 7.97 -4.46
N ILE A 152 22.35 8.06 -3.69
CA ILE A 152 21.28 7.06 -3.69
C ILE A 152 20.50 7.15 -5.01
N GLY A 153 20.20 8.36 -5.49
CA GLY A 153 19.57 8.60 -6.78
C GLY A 153 20.35 8.02 -7.98
N ALA A 154 21.68 7.99 -7.91
CA ALA A 154 22.51 7.35 -8.93
C ALA A 154 22.37 5.81 -8.91
N VAL A 155 22.27 5.19 -7.73
CA VAL A 155 22.02 3.75 -7.58
C VAL A 155 20.60 3.40 -8.01
N GLU A 156 19.60 4.21 -7.64
CA GLU A 156 18.21 4.08 -8.09
C GLU A 156 18.12 4.13 -9.62
N LYS A 157 18.83 5.09 -10.25
CA LYS A 157 18.90 5.24 -11.70
C LYS A 157 19.60 4.06 -12.39
N ALA A 158 20.62 3.47 -11.79
CA ALA A 158 21.29 2.27 -12.31
C ALA A 158 20.36 1.02 -12.22
N LEU A 159 19.52 0.94 -11.19
CA LEU A 159 18.54 -0.13 -11.00
C LEU A 159 17.26 0.09 -11.79
N SER A 160 16.95 1.32 -12.24
CA SER A 160 15.72 1.66 -12.98
C SER A 160 15.62 0.97 -14.34
N GLY A 161 16.75 0.65 -14.98
CA GLY A 161 16.77 -0.17 -16.20
C GLY A 161 16.21 -1.58 -16.02
N PHE A 162 16.27 -2.12 -14.80
CA PHE A 162 15.67 -3.40 -14.44
C PHE A 162 14.20 -3.27 -13.96
N SER A 163 13.83 -2.12 -13.41
CA SER A 163 12.52 -1.87 -12.80
C SER A 163 11.40 -1.72 -13.83
N SER A 164 11.70 -1.23 -15.04
CA SER A 164 10.72 -1.10 -16.12
C SER A 164 10.14 -2.45 -16.56
N GLN A 165 10.92 -3.53 -16.43
CA GLN A 165 10.46 -4.90 -16.69
C GLN A 165 9.63 -5.49 -15.53
N LEU A 166 9.76 -4.92 -14.33
CA LEU A 166 9.04 -5.34 -13.11
C LEU A 166 7.76 -4.53 -12.86
N GLY A 167 7.44 -3.55 -13.74
CA GLY A 167 6.24 -2.73 -13.59
C GLY A 167 6.29 -1.76 -12.40
N PHE A 168 7.48 -1.31 -12.02
CA PHE A 168 7.72 -0.46 -10.88
C PHE A 168 8.33 0.88 -11.34
N HIS A 169 7.77 2.01 -10.87
CA HIS A 169 8.32 3.35 -11.10
C HIS A 169 9.09 3.83 -9.86
N PRO A 170 10.44 3.74 -9.86
CA PRO A 170 11.24 4.14 -8.70
C PRO A 170 11.35 5.67 -8.52
N ASP A 171 11.06 6.44 -9.57
CA ASP A 171 11.24 7.90 -9.62
C ASP A 171 10.00 8.69 -9.16
N PHE A 172 9.24 8.14 -8.22
CA PHE A 172 7.98 8.73 -7.77
C PHE A 172 8.24 9.86 -6.77
N ASP A 173 7.89 11.11 -7.15
CA ASP A 173 7.91 12.24 -6.23
C ASP A 173 6.61 12.27 -5.41
N LEU A 174 6.74 12.22 -4.09
CA LEU A 174 5.62 12.30 -3.16
C LEU A 174 4.80 13.58 -3.37
N ARG A 175 5.42 14.69 -3.74
CA ARG A 175 4.77 15.99 -3.95
C ARG A 175 3.88 16.03 -5.17
N GLU A 176 4.17 15.21 -6.19
CA GLU A 176 3.33 15.13 -7.39
C GLU A 176 1.98 14.49 -7.12
N VAL A 177 1.91 13.62 -6.11
CA VAL A 177 0.70 12.84 -5.80
C VAL A 177 -0.01 13.33 -4.54
N LEU A 178 0.75 13.92 -3.62
CA LEU A 178 0.25 14.48 -2.36
C LEU A 178 0.78 15.90 -2.20
N PRO A 179 0.29 16.87 -3.01
CA PRO A 179 0.80 18.25 -3.00
C PRO A 179 0.60 18.93 -1.63
N ASP A 180 -0.44 18.56 -0.90
CA ASP A 180 -0.86 19.18 0.36
C ASP A 180 -0.33 18.49 1.63
N TYR A 181 0.61 17.52 1.50
CA TYR A 181 1.14 16.88 2.70
C TYR A 181 2.08 17.80 3.49
N GLN A 182 2.01 17.73 4.81
CA GLN A 182 2.93 18.44 5.71
C GLN A 182 4.13 17.55 6.06
N ALA A 183 5.28 18.16 6.33
CA ALA A 183 6.51 17.44 6.69
C ALA A 183 6.34 16.57 7.95
N GLY A 184 5.43 16.90 8.85
CA GLY A 184 5.08 16.12 10.03
C GLY A 184 4.33 14.82 9.73
N ASP A 185 3.74 14.70 8.55
CA ASP A 185 2.99 13.52 8.14
C ASP A 185 3.88 12.44 7.50
N VAL A 186 5.16 12.72 7.31
CA VAL A 186 6.12 11.83 6.65
C VAL A 186 7.15 11.30 7.62
N ALA A 187 7.22 9.99 7.78
CA ALA A 187 8.24 9.31 8.55
C ALA A 187 9.18 8.52 7.62
N ARG A 188 10.49 8.78 7.72
CA ARG A 188 11.49 7.97 7.02
C ARG A 188 11.67 6.65 7.76
N VAL A 189 11.60 5.54 7.04
CA VAL A 189 11.84 4.19 7.58
C VAL A 189 13.31 3.79 7.38
N ASN A 190 13.81 4.01 6.16
CA ASN A 190 15.19 3.75 5.78
C ASN A 190 15.57 4.67 4.61
N LEU A 191 16.71 4.38 3.93
CA LEU A 191 17.19 5.19 2.82
C LEU A 191 16.21 5.31 1.65
N PHE A 192 15.32 4.31 1.46
CA PHE A 192 14.46 4.19 0.28
C PHE A 192 12.97 4.23 0.60
N GLN A 193 12.57 4.10 1.86
CA GLN A 193 11.17 3.92 2.26
C GLN A 193 10.72 5.04 3.19
N LYS A 194 9.53 5.59 2.89
CA LYS A 194 8.85 6.58 3.74
C LYS A 194 7.43 6.08 4.03
N VAL A 195 6.91 6.37 5.21
CA VAL A 195 5.51 6.22 5.58
C VAL A 195 4.88 7.60 5.62
N VAL A 196 3.76 7.76 4.95
CA VAL A 196 2.95 8.97 4.94
C VAL A 196 1.66 8.68 5.67
N ARG A 197 1.29 9.56 6.61
CA ARG A 197 0.00 9.55 7.33
C ARG A 197 -0.80 10.78 6.91
N LEU A 198 -2.02 10.57 6.44
CA LEU A 198 -2.97 11.61 6.08
C LEU A 198 -4.20 11.47 6.98
N ARG A 199 -4.72 12.59 7.47
CA ARG A 199 -5.99 12.64 8.20
C ARG A 199 -7.10 13.03 7.24
N ASN A 200 -8.13 12.20 7.12
CA ASN A 200 -9.25 12.46 6.22
C ASN A 200 -10.18 13.54 6.78
N GLY A 201 -10.54 14.52 5.95
CA GLY A 201 -11.46 15.60 6.33
C GLY A 201 -10.85 16.73 7.17
N VAL A 202 -9.53 16.73 7.42
CA VAL A 202 -8.83 17.91 7.94
C VAL A 202 -8.38 18.76 6.75
N SER A 203 -9.17 19.76 6.41
CA SER A 203 -8.76 20.76 5.42
C SER A 203 -7.65 21.60 6.02
N HIS A 204 -6.42 21.40 5.56
CA HIS A 204 -5.31 22.31 5.83
C HIS A 204 -5.43 23.54 4.90
N LYS A 205 -6.50 24.34 5.09
CA LYS A 205 -6.49 25.70 4.55
C LYS A 205 -5.49 26.49 5.36
N LEU A 206 -4.42 26.91 4.71
CA LEU A 206 -3.62 28.07 5.11
C LEU A 206 -4.46 29.32 5.02
#